data_b757ad5562c0e51189f8ad3bc05506c4
#
_entry.id   b757ad5562c0e51189f8ad3bc05506c4
#
_cell.length_a   1.000
_cell.length_b   1.000
_cell.length_c   1.000
_cell.angle_alpha   90.00
_cell.angle_beta   90.00
_cell.angle_gamma   90.00
#
_symmetry.space_group_name_H-M   'P 1'
#
loop_
_entity.id
_entity.type
_entity.pdbx_description
1 polymer ?
#
loop_
_entity_poly.entity_id
_entity_poly.type
_entity_poly.pdbx_seq_one_letter_code
_entity_poly.pdbx_strand_id
1 'polypeptide(L)'
;MNDIFSTLGFKAADILLPKKGIDCEKWAVVACDQYTSQPEYWESLSQFVGDSPSTLRLIYPEVYLDRGDKEAIISSINENMNKYLEEDVFTLYKDSFILVKRDTESGTRYGLMVALDLEAYSYAKDSRTLIRATEGTILSRIPPRKEIRKDAPIELPHIMVLISDKERSIIEPLRDKRDSLKVVYDTDLNKNGGHLTGYLVDGNEDKDKIANAFKALYDALDPKNPLLFAMGDGNHSLATAKSCWEDIKKDLSEEEKKNHPARFALVELENIFDSGLQFEPIHRVFFNIDDNSFDSLLSLYATFTKEEVATRDEMEKKINTPGQHFGLVKGEKFYVYTVEKGEKAIAAGTIQLVIDKMLEEKKGEVDYIHGVDVTIEIGKREGNLGIVLPDVSKDNFFSDMLKDGAYPRKTFSIGHANEKRYYMEARRIK
;
A
#
# COMPACT_ATOMS: atom_id res chain seq x y z
N MET A 1 -21.56 19.59 7.05
CA MET A 1 -20.20 19.03 6.80
C MET A 1 -20.04 17.58 7.25
N ASN A 2 -20.28 17.23 8.50
CA ASN A 2 -20.10 15.84 8.99
C ASN A 2 -20.90 14.76 8.25
N ASP A 3 -22.01 15.11 7.62
CA ASP A 3 -22.89 14.16 6.94
C ASP A 3 -22.31 13.68 5.58
N ILE A 4 -21.68 14.57 4.82
CA ILE A 4 -21.13 14.24 3.51
C ILE A 4 -19.90 13.32 3.63
N PHE A 5 -18.97 13.59 4.56
CA PHE A 5 -17.80 12.75 4.78
C PHE A 5 -18.17 11.33 5.27
N SER A 6 -19.21 11.23 6.10
CA SER A 6 -19.70 9.92 6.55
C SER A 6 -20.18 9.05 5.37
N THR A 7 -20.85 9.66 4.37
CA THR A 7 -21.27 8.98 3.14
C THR A 7 -20.05 8.55 2.28
N LEU A 8 -19.01 9.37 2.29
CA LEU A 8 -17.78 9.13 1.52
C LEU A 8 -16.81 8.14 2.18
N GLY A 9 -17.08 7.70 3.42
CA GLY A 9 -16.27 6.71 4.13
C GLY A 9 -14.93 7.24 4.66
N PHE A 10 -14.79 8.55 4.89
CA PHE A 10 -13.63 9.17 5.54
C PHE A 10 -13.97 10.47 6.24
N LYS A 11 -13.05 11.03 6.99
CA LYS A 11 -13.17 12.35 7.60
C LYS A 11 -11.81 13.00 7.85
N ALA A 12 -11.82 14.29 8.18
CA ALA A 12 -10.68 14.95 8.79
C ALA A 12 -10.35 14.28 10.14
N ALA A 13 -9.10 14.33 10.55
CA ALA A 13 -8.60 13.66 11.73
C ALA A 13 -8.06 14.62 12.78
N ASP A 14 -8.08 14.18 14.04
CA ASP A 14 -7.28 14.77 15.10
C ASP A 14 -5.86 14.20 14.99
N ILE A 15 -4.96 14.95 14.38
CA ILE A 15 -3.61 14.50 14.02
C ILE A 15 -2.62 14.98 15.08
N LEU A 16 -1.80 14.04 15.56
CA LEU A 16 -0.68 14.29 16.46
C LEU A 16 0.60 14.36 15.65
N LEU A 17 1.36 15.45 15.76
CA LEU A 17 2.67 15.63 15.17
C LEU A 17 3.72 15.87 16.25
N PRO A 18 5.01 15.51 16.00
CA PRO A 18 6.07 15.85 16.95
C PRO A 18 6.13 17.37 17.16
N LYS A 19 6.35 17.79 18.41
CA LYS A 19 6.48 19.20 18.75
C LYS A 19 7.65 19.85 18.05
N LYS A 20 7.53 21.15 17.84
CA LYS A 20 8.65 21.99 17.38
C LYS A 20 9.86 21.83 18.30
N GLY A 21 11.00 21.50 17.71
CA GLY A 21 12.25 21.24 18.42
C GLY A 21 12.62 19.76 18.57
N ILE A 22 11.69 18.86 18.24
CA ILE A 22 12.03 17.44 18.06
C ILE A 22 12.71 17.29 16.71
N ASP A 23 13.80 16.54 16.67
CA ASP A 23 14.53 16.20 15.47
C ASP A 23 13.69 15.25 14.60
N CYS A 24 13.09 15.79 13.53
CA CYS A 24 12.16 15.03 12.68
C CYS A 24 12.86 13.97 11.84
N GLU A 25 14.17 14.12 11.53
CA GLU A 25 14.94 13.08 10.85
C GLU A 25 15.13 11.84 11.73
N LYS A 26 15.25 12.03 13.06
CA LYS A 26 15.27 10.93 14.03
C LYS A 26 13.89 10.45 14.42
N TRP A 27 12.89 11.33 14.32
CA TRP A 27 11.49 10.98 14.61
C TRP A 27 10.93 10.02 13.60
N ALA A 28 10.98 10.38 12.31
CA ALA A 28 10.36 9.63 11.23
C ALA A 28 11.22 8.44 10.80
N VAL A 29 10.70 7.22 10.95
CA VAL A 29 11.36 6.01 10.45
C VAL A 29 10.47 5.30 9.44
N VAL A 30 11.06 4.49 8.58
CA VAL A 30 10.36 3.74 7.52
C VAL A 30 9.35 2.74 8.10
N ALA A 31 8.34 2.38 7.31
CA ALA A 31 7.32 1.40 7.66
C ALA A 31 7.92 0.09 8.20
N CYS A 32 7.33 -0.42 9.28
CA CYS A 32 7.84 -1.56 10.06
C CYS A 32 7.89 -2.90 9.30
N ASP A 33 7.19 -2.99 8.17
CA ASP A 33 7.14 -4.16 7.28
C ASP A 33 8.21 -4.12 6.16
N GLN A 34 9.11 -3.13 6.19
CA GLN A 34 10.26 -3.04 5.29
C GLN A 34 11.51 -3.67 5.92
N TYR A 35 12.49 -4.03 5.09
CA TYR A 35 13.77 -4.61 5.53
C TYR A 35 13.61 -5.80 6.49
N THR A 36 12.62 -6.66 6.23
CA THR A 36 12.23 -7.79 7.12
C THR A 36 13.27 -8.91 7.20
N SER A 37 14.25 -8.92 6.29
CA SER A 37 15.39 -9.85 6.31
C SER A 37 16.73 -9.18 6.64
N GLN A 38 16.72 -7.90 7.04
CA GLN A 38 17.92 -7.08 7.26
C GLN A 38 17.92 -6.49 8.69
N PRO A 39 18.21 -7.27 9.73
CA PRO A 39 18.26 -6.77 11.11
C PRO A 39 19.29 -5.65 11.31
N GLU A 40 20.40 -5.68 10.57
CA GLU A 40 21.46 -4.66 10.59
C GLU A 40 20.95 -3.27 10.16
N TYR A 41 19.95 -3.20 9.30
CA TYR A 41 19.29 -1.92 8.96
C TYR A 41 18.68 -1.29 10.21
N TRP A 42 17.86 -2.06 10.94
CA TRP A 42 17.17 -1.60 12.14
C TRP A 42 18.11 -1.31 13.31
N GLU A 43 19.17 -2.09 13.46
CA GLU A 43 20.21 -1.86 14.45
C GLU A 43 20.94 -0.54 14.18
N SER A 44 21.35 -0.29 12.93
CA SER A 44 22.01 0.97 12.55
C SER A 44 21.08 2.18 12.66
N LEU A 45 19.77 1.99 12.41
CA LEU A 45 18.75 3.01 12.63
C LEU A 45 18.58 3.32 14.11
N SER A 46 18.57 2.31 14.98
CA SER A 46 18.51 2.47 16.43
C SER A 46 19.72 3.24 16.98
N GLN A 47 20.92 2.98 16.46
CA GLN A 47 22.12 3.74 16.81
C GLN A 47 22.03 5.22 16.38
N PHE A 48 21.51 5.48 15.17
CA PHE A 48 21.29 6.84 14.66
C PHE A 48 20.28 7.62 15.52
N VAL A 49 19.16 7.00 15.88
CA VAL A 49 18.12 7.60 16.71
C VAL A 49 18.65 7.91 18.12
N GLY A 50 19.45 7.01 18.70
CA GLY A 50 19.98 7.14 20.07
C GLY A 50 18.86 7.31 21.09
N ASP A 51 18.96 8.29 21.99
CA ASP A 51 17.93 8.57 23.03
C ASP A 51 16.87 9.59 22.61
N SER A 52 16.90 10.04 21.35
CA SER A 52 15.93 11.01 20.84
C SER A 52 14.52 10.42 20.79
N PRO A 53 13.46 11.23 21.00
CA PRO A 53 12.09 10.82 20.69
C PRO A 53 11.98 10.37 19.24
N SER A 54 11.38 9.20 19.02
CA SER A 54 11.28 8.59 17.69
C SER A 54 10.10 7.61 17.60
N THR A 55 9.51 7.55 16.43
CA THR A 55 8.50 6.51 16.11
C THR A 55 9.08 5.11 16.12
N LEU A 56 10.41 4.94 16.02
CA LEU A 56 11.07 3.64 16.20
C LEU A 56 10.71 2.96 17.54
N ARG A 57 10.46 3.75 18.58
CA ARG A 57 10.07 3.23 19.91
C ARG A 57 8.58 2.88 20.03
N LEU A 58 7.79 3.27 19.01
CA LEU A 58 6.34 3.14 18.97
C LEU A 58 5.87 2.09 17.97
N ILE A 59 6.80 1.44 17.26
CA ILE A 59 6.52 0.42 16.24
C ILE A 59 7.19 -0.90 16.59
N TYR A 60 6.74 -1.97 15.95
CA TYR A 60 7.36 -3.29 16.01
C TYR A 60 7.91 -3.66 14.63
N PRO A 61 9.22 -3.47 14.35
CA PRO A 61 9.80 -3.89 13.07
C PRO A 61 9.62 -5.39 12.84
N GLU A 62 9.06 -5.77 11.68
CA GLU A 62 8.66 -7.15 11.40
C GLU A 62 9.83 -8.14 11.35
N VAL A 63 11.05 -7.67 11.15
CA VAL A 63 12.28 -8.48 11.24
C VAL A 63 12.44 -9.17 12.61
N TYR A 64 11.79 -8.63 13.66
CA TYR A 64 11.87 -9.16 15.03
C TYR A 64 10.65 -9.98 15.45
N LEU A 65 9.63 -10.15 14.60
CA LEU A 65 8.38 -10.85 14.97
C LEU A 65 8.58 -12.30 15.45
N ASP A 66 9.59 -12.98 14.92
CA ASP A 66 9.94 -14.35 15.30
C ASP A 66 11.10 -14.42 16.30
N ARG A 67 11.50 -13.27 16.88
CA ARG A 67 12.66 -13.15 17.77
C ARG A 67 12.27 -12.47 19.08
N GLY A 68 12.90 -12.91 20.17
CA GLY A 68 12.81 -12.28 21.49
C GLY A 68 11.49 -12.48 22.22
N ASP A 69 11.35 -11.74 23.32
CA ASP A 69 10.13 -11.72 24.15
C ASP A 69 9.13 -10.73 23.56
N LYS A 70 8.19 -11.25 22.79
CA LYS A 70 7.16 -10.48 22.11
C LYS A 70 6.29 -9.67 23.07
N GLU A 71 5.93 -10.23 24.21
CA GLU A 71 5.07 -9.57 25.20
C GLU A 71 5.79 -8.37 25.80
N ALA A 72 7.08 -8.52 26.17
CA ALA A 72 7.89 -7.44 26.72
C ALA A 72 8.08 -6.31 25.69
N ILE A 73 8.29 -6.64 24.41
CA ILE A 73 8.43 -5.64 23.36
C ILE A 73 7.12 -4.85 23.18
N ILE A 74 5.97 -5.54 23.13
CA ILE A 74 4.65 -4.88 22.99
C ILE A 74 4.36 -4.01 24.21
N SER A 75 4.66 -4.48 25.44
CA SER A 75 4.52 -3.67 26.66
C SER A 75 5.35 -2.39 26.58
N SER A 76 6.62 -2.51 26.20
CA SER A 76 7.51 -1.36 26.03
C SER A 76 7.01 -0.36 24.97
N ILE A 77 6.45 -0.84 23.85
CA ILE A 77 5.85 0.03 22.83
C ILE A 77 4.67 0.82 23.44
N ASN A 78 3.76 0.15 24.13
CA ASN A 78 2.60 0.79 24.74
C ASN A 78 2.99 1.77 25.86
N GLU A 79 3.98 1.44 26.65
CA GLU A 79 4.55 2.33 27.68
C GLU A 79 5.16 3.59 27.05
N ASN A 80 5.93 3.44 25.97
CA ASN A 80 6.48 4.58 25.24
C ASN A 80 5.40 5.45 24.59
N MET A 81 4.34 4.86 24.04
CA MET A 81 3.19 5.61 23.51
C MET A 81 2.53 6.45 24.59
N ASN A 82 2.25 5.88 25.77
CA ASN A 82 1.68 6.61 26.90
C ASN A 82 2.62 7.69 27.40
N LYS A 83 3.90 7.38 27.58
CA LYS A 83 4.95 8.31 27.97
C LYS A 83 4.99 9.53 27.03
N TYR A 84 4.98 9.32 25.71
CA TYR A 84 5.02 10.42 24.75
C TYR A 84 3.74 11.29 24.77
N LEU A 85 2.59 10.67 25.12
CA LEU A 85 1.35 11.41 25.32
C LEU A 85 1.38 12.25 26.60
N GLU A 86 2.01 11.76 27.67
CA GLU A 86 2.12 12.44 28.99
C GLU A 86 3.22 13.52 29.00
N GLU A 87 4.37 13.24 28.35
CA GLU A 87 5.52 14.13 28.32
C GLU A 87 5.39 15.27 27.29
N ASP A 88 4.22 15.44 26.73
CA ASP A 88 3.93 16.54 25.82
C ASP A 88 4.84 16.55 24.55
N VAL A 89 5.13 15.35 24.03
CA VAL A 89 5.94 15.16 22.82
C VAL A 89 5.18 15.59 21.55
N PHE A 90 3.84 15.64 21.61
CA PHE A 90 2.99 15.92 20.48
C PHE A 90 2.37 17.31 20.48
N THR A 91 2.16 17.85 19.28
CA THR A 91 1.22 18.93 18.99
C THR A 91 -0.03 18.34 18.35
N LEU A 92 -1.21 18.66 18.89
CA LEU A 92 -2.51 18.22 18.37
C LEU A 92 -3.06 19.21 17.36
N TYR A 93 -3.34 18.74 16.15
CA TYR A 93 -4.09 19.46 15.11
C TYR A 93 -5.47 18.82 14.96
N LYS A 94 -6.50 19.51 15.47
CA LYS A 94 -7.87 19.00 15.49
C LYS A 94 -8.56 19.14 14.16
N ASP A 95 -9.39 18.17 13.82
CA ASP A 95 -10.29 18.19 12.65
C ASP A 95 -9.56 18.69 11.39
N SER A 96 -8.42 18.08 11.07
CA SER A 96 -7.50 18.54 10.04
C SER A 96 -7.18 17.46 9.03
N PHE A 97 -6.78 17.88 7.85
CA PHE A 97 -6.00 17.08 6.91
C PHE A 97 -4.56 17.59 6.90
N ILE A 98 -3.62 16.75 6.50
CA ILE A 98 -2.26 17.16 6.16
C ILE A 98 -2.02 16.82 4.69
N LEU A 99 -1.66 17.84 3.89
CA LEU A 99 -1.12 17.60 2.56
C LEU A 99 0.35 17.23 2.74
N VAL A 100 0.71 16.03 2.32
CA VAL A 100 2.07 15.49 2.39
C VAL A 100 2.73 15.66 1.04
N LYS A 101 3.91 16.28 1.01
CA LYS A 101 4.82 16.26 -0.15
C LYS A 101 5.96 15.32 0.17
N ARG A 102 6.18 14.33 -0.67
CA ARG A 102 7.26 13.36 -0.54
C ARG A 102 8.18 13.45 -1.75
N ASP A 103 9.42 13.84 -1.54
CA ASP A 103 10.48 13.78 -2.55
C ASP A 103 11.27 12.47 -2.38
N THR A 104 11.33 11.67 -3.42
CA THR A 104 12.04 10.37 -3.47
C THR A 104 12.94 10.33 -4.70
N GLU A 105 13.75 9.26 -4.83
CA GLU A 105 14.54 9.02 -6.04
C GLU A 105 13.65 8.86 -7.29
N SER A 106 12.48 8.27 -7.13
CA SER A 106 11.51 8.05 -8.22
C SER A 106 10.73 9.30 -8.61
N GLY A 107 10.78 10.37 -7.80
CA GLY A 107 10.10 11.64 -8.07
C GLY A 107 9.38 12.22 -6.86
N THR A 108 8.67 13.32 -7.09
CA THR A 108 7.85 13.99 -6.08
C THR A 108 6.41 13.52 -6.19
N ARG A 109 5.82 13.07 -5.07
CA ARG A 109 4.39 12.73 -4.97
C ARG A 109 3.70 13.55 -3.87
N TYR A 110 2.39 13.66 -3.99
CA TYR A 110 1.55 14.34 -3.03
C TYR A 110 0.45 13.42 -2.53
N GLY A 111 0.27 13.41 -1.21
CA GLY A 111 -0.77 12.66 -0.52
C GLY A 111 -1.58 13.52 0.43
N LEU A 112 -2.73 13.02 0.85
CA LEU A 112 -3.59 13.69 1.82
C LEU A 112 -3.84 12.75 3.01
N MET A 113 -3.46 13.16 4.21
CA MET A 113 -3.73 12.42 5.43
C MET A 113 -5.20 12.56 5.81
N VAL A 114 -5.90 11.43 5.92
CA VAL A 114 -7.31 11.35 6.29
C VAL A 114 -7.57 10.20 7.26
N ALA A 115 -8.70 10.22 7.96
CA ALA A 115 -9.20 9.09 8.74
C ALA A 115 -10.26 8.32 7.94
N LEU A 116 -9.94 7.12 7.45
CA LEU A 116 -10.86 6.22 6.75
C LEU A 116 -11.79 5.51 7.72
N ASP A 117 -13.09 5.41 7.37
CA ASP A 117 -14.08 4.66 8.13
C ASP A 117 -13.97 3.15 7.86
N LEU A 118 -13.58 2.40 8.87
CA LEU A 118 -13.45 0.95 8.79
C LEU A 118 -14.79 0.23 8.56
N GLU A 119 -15.94 0.88 8.80
CA GLU A 119 -17.24 0.31 8.41
C GLU A 119 -17.44 0.29 6.89
N ALA A 120 -16.82 1.21 6.16
CA ALA A 120 -16.83 1.24 4.70
C ALA A 120 -15.76 0.34 4.04
N TYR A 121 -14.93 -0.33 4.83
CA TYR A 121 -13.83 -1.19 4.38
C TYR A 121 -14.13 -2.68 4.56
N SER A 122 -13.75 -3.46 3.55
CA SER A 122 -13.67 -4.91 3.65
C SER A 122 -12.47 -5.46 2.88
N TYR A 123 -11.80 -6.45 3.47
CA TYR A 123 -10.72 -7.22 2.84
C TYR A 123 -11.18 -8.59 2.31
N ALA A 124 -12.48 -8.87 2.31
CA ALA A 124 -13.04 -10.07 1.70
C ALA A 124 -12.84 -10.04 0.18
N LYS A 125 -12.52 -11.21 -0.41
CA LYS A 125 -12.20 -11.33 -1.84
C LYS A 125 -13.32 -10.80 -2.76
N ASP A 126 -14.57 -11.04 -2.39
CA ASP A 126 -15.76 -10.66 -3.17
C ASP A 126 -16.42 -9.38 -2.62
N SER A 127 -15.66 -8.55 -1.93
CA SER A 127 -16.14 -7.30 -1.34
C SER A 127 -16.66 -6.34 -2.41
N ARG A 128 -17.78 -5.69 -2.09
CA ARG A 128 -18.38 -4.58 -2.86
C ARG A 128 -18.48 -3.31 -2.04
N THR A 129 -17.61 -3.17 -1.04
CA THR A 129 -17.54 -1.98 -0.20
C THR A 129 -16.80 -0.84 -0.92
N LEU A 130 -16.98 0.37 -0.41
CA LEU A 130 -16.40 1.59 -0.95
C LEU A 130 -14.86 1.60 -0.90
N ILE A 131 -14.30 0.93 0.11
CA ILE A 131 -12.87 0.79 0.35
C ILE A 131 -12.51 -0.69 0.26
N ARG A 132 -11.54 -1.06 -0.59
CA ARG A 132 -11.15 -2.48 -0.78
C ARG A 132 -9.66 -2.70 -0.75
N ALA A 133 -9.30 -3.90 -0.31
CA ALA A 133 -7.95 -4.42 -0.47
C ALA A 133 -7.63 -4.65 -1.94
N THR A 134 -6.42 -4.31 -2.37
CA THR A 134 -5.93 -4.57 -3.73
C THR A 134 -5.32 -5.95 -3.87
N GLU A 135 -4.91 -6.55 -2.78
CA GLU A 135 -4.34 -7.90 -2.75
C GLU A 135 -5.08 -8.80 -1.75
N GLY A 136 -5.06 -10.09 -2.01
CA GLY A 136 -5.61 -11.07 -1.09
C GLY A 136 -4.96 -11.01 0.29
N THR A 137 -5.75 -10.72 1.33
CA THR A 137 -5.28 -10.64 2.71
C THR A 137 -4.95 -12.02 3.26
N ILE A 138 -3.73 -12.20 3.79
CA ILE A 138 -3.32 -13.43 4.46
C ILE A 138 -3.85 -13.39 5.89
N LEU A 139 -4.91 -14.14 6.17
CA LEU A 139 -5.60 -14.13 7.46
C LEU A 139 -4.67 -14.50 8.63
N SER A 140 -3.72 -15.41 8.43
CA SER A 140 -2.74 -15.81 9.45
C SER A 140 -1.77 -14.70 9.87
N ARG A 141 -1.65 -13.63 9.07
CA ARG A 141 -0.83 -12.47 9.41
C ARG A 141 -1.54 -11.44 10.29
N ILE A 142 -2.86 -11.52 10.43
CA ILE A 142 -3.65 -10.58 11.24
C ILE A 142 -3.43 -10.79 12.75
N PRO A 143 -3.53 -12.01 13.34
CA PRO A 143 -3.45 -12.19 14.78
C PRO A 143 -2.18 -11.61 15.42
N PRO A 144 -0.95 -11.83 14.91
CA PRO A 144 0.25 -11.25 15.51
C PRO A 144 0.25 -9.72 15.54
N ARG A 145 -0.27 -9.07 14.49
CA ARG A 145 -0.37 -7.60 14.39
C ARG A 145 -1.49 -7.05 15.28
N LYS A 146 -2.55 -7.83 15.45
CA LYS A 146 -3.64 -7.49 16.36
C LYS A 146 -3.17 -7.43 17.81
N GLU A 147 -2.29 -8.33 18.25
CA GLU A 147 -1.69 -8.29 19.58
C GLU A 147 -0.92 -6.99 19.83
N ILE A 148 -0.24 -6.46 18.81
CA ILE A 148 0.48 -5.19 18.90
C ILE A 148 -0.48 -3.99 19.00
N ARG A 149 -1.59 -4.02 18.21
CA ARG A 149 -2.51 -2.88 18.09
C ARG A 149 -3.56 -2.80 19.21
N LYS A 150 -4.02 -3.95 19.74
CA LYS A 150 -5.22 -4.02 20.62
C LYS A 150 -5.14 -3.10 21.84
N ASP A 151 -3.95 -2.91 22.41
CA ASP A 151 -3.73 -2.12 23.62
C ASP A 151 -3.07 -0.76 23.35
N ALA A 152 -2.67 -0.49 22.12
CA ALA A 152 -2.06 0.77 21.74
C ALA A 152 -3.01 1.97 21.93
N PRO A 153 -2.58 3.06 22.59
CA PRO A 153 -3.40 4.27 22.75
C PRO A 153 -3.43 5.13 21.49
N ILE A 154 -2.40 5.01 20.64
CA ILE A 154 -2.28 5.74 19.38
C ILE A 154 -1.96 4.78 18.24
N GLU A 155 -2.23 5.21 17.03
CA GLU A 155 -1.75 4.56 15.81
C GLU A 155 -0.78 5.47 15.06
N LEU A 156 0.11 4.82 14.31
CA LEU A 156 1.04 5.45 13.38
C LEU A 156 0.76 4.91 11.98
N PRO A 157 0.43 5.74 11.00
CA PRO A 157 0.04 5.29 9.67
C PRO A 157 1.27 5.02 8.80
N HIS A 158 1.27 3.87 8.12
CA HIS A 158 2.10 3.61 6.95
C HIS A 158 1.26 3.14 5.75
N ILE A 159 -0.05 3.28 5.88
CA ILE A 159 -1.03 2.83 4.92
C ILE A 159 -1.19 3.88 3.83
N MET A 160 -1.00 3.48 2.58
CA MET A 160 -1.26 4.28 1.39
C MET A 160 -2.52 3.77 0.72
N VAL A 161 -3.41 4.69 0.34
CA VAL A 161 -4.69 4.40 -0.29
C VAL A 161 -4.82 5.21 -1.57
N LEU A 162 -5.23 4.55 -2.64
CA LEU A 162 -5.33 5.12 -3.97
C LEU A 162 -6.74 5.62 -4.23
N ILE A 163 -6.82 6.76 -4.90
CA ILE A 163 -8.03 7.29 -5.54
C ILE A 163 -7.81 7.41 -7.05
N SER A 164 -8.89 7.28 -7.82
CA SER A 164 -8.87 7.44 -9.28
C SER A 164 -9.46 8.79 -9.66
N ASP A 165 -8.71 9.86 -9.41
CA ASP A 165 -9.09 11.25 -9.74
C ASP A 165 -8.36 11.70 -11.01
N LYS A 166 -8.92 11.34 -12.15
CA LYS A 166 -8.34 11.66 -13.48
C LYS A 166 -8.32 13.16 -13.76
N GLU A 167 -9.32 13.87 -13.23
CA GLU A 167 -9.46 15.33 -13.38
C GLU A 167 -8.56 16.11 -12.41
N ARG A 168 -7.84 15.41 -11.50
CA ARG A 168 -6.93 16.02 -10.53
C ARG A 168 -7.59 17.12 -9.69
N SER A 169 -8.79 16.85 -9.23
CA SER A 169 -9.68 17.82 -8.58
C SER A 169 -9.56 17.86 -7.05
N ILE A 170 -8.82 16.92 -6.44
CA ILE A 170 -8.76 16.74 -4.97
C ILE A 170 -7.41 17.18 -4.41
N ILE A 171 -6.34 16.46 -4.70
CA ILE A 171 -5.01 16.69 -4.10
C ILE A 171 -4.27 17.82 -4.81
N GLU A 172 -4.34 17.84 -6.14
CA GLU A 172 -3.58 18.79 -6.95
C GLU A 172 -3.95 20.26 -6.70
N PRO A 173 -5.22 20.66 -6.48
CA PRO A 173 -5.54 22.04 -6.08
C PRO A 173 -4.91 22.47 -4.76
N LEU A 174 -4.74 21.53 -3.81
CA LEU A 174 -4.03 21.79 -2.56
C LEU A 174 -2.52 21.93 -2.81
N ARG A 175 -1.94 21.07 -3.64
CA ARG A 175 -0.54 21.15 -4.09
C ARG A 175 -0.24 22.51 -4.70
N ASP A 176 -1.10 22.99 -5.59
CA ASP A 176 -0.88 24.21 -6.36
C ASP A 176 -0.93 25.49 -5.49
N LYS A 177 -1.66 25.43 -4.37
CA LYS A 177 -1.72 26.52 -3.38
C LYS A 177 -0.89 26.28 -2.11
N ARG A 178 -0.05 25.24 -2.04
CA ARG A 178 0.69 24.83 -0.84
C ARG A 178 1.49 25.96 -0.18
N ASP A 179 1.99 26.89 -0.97
CA ASP A 179 2.78 28.03 -0.46
C ASP A 179 1.93 28.99 0.43
N SER A 180 0.61 28.88 0.37
CA SER A 180 -0.33 29.60 1.25
C SER A 180 -0.75 28.80 2.49
N LEU A 181 -0.38 27.52 2.56
CA LEU A 181 -0.70 26.66 3.69
C LEU A 181 0.40 26.73 4.76
N LYS A 182 0.01 26.46 6.00
CA LYS A 182 0.96 26.40 7.11
C LYS A 182 1.80 25.12 7.02
N VAL A 183 3.12 25.25 6.91
CA VAL A 183 4.05 24.13 7.07
C VAL A 183 4.05 23.65 8.52
N VAL A 184 3.85 22.37 8.73
CA VAL A 184 3.80 21.74 10.07
C VAL A 184 5.01 20.83 10.33
N TYR A 185 5.64 20.33 9.30
CA TYR A 185 6.96 19.70 9.32
C TYR A 185 7.64 19.86 7.96
N ASP A 186 8.97 19.87 7.97
CA ASP A 186 9.83 19.97 6.77
C ASP A 186 11.18 19.38 7.16
N THR A 187 11.53 18.20 6.60
CA THR A 187 12.68 17.42 7.07
C THR A 187 13.20 16.46 6.03
N ASP A 188 14.51 16.28 6.01
CA ASP A 188 15.12 15.13 5.37
C ASP A 188 14.75 13.84 6.12
N LEU A 189 14.70 12.74 5.39
CA LEU A 189 14.43 11.41 5.95
C LEU A 189 15.73 10.61 6.01
N ASN A 190 15.93 9.94 7.15
CA ASN A 190 17.10 9.10 7.36
C ASN A 190 17.18 7.95 6.33
N LYS A 191 18.37 7.33 6.25
CA LYS A 191 18.62 6.15 5.41
C LYS A 191 18.26 6.36 3.92
N ASN A 192 18.55 7.55 3.41
CA ASN A 192 18.26 7.95 2.02
C ASN A 192 16.76 7.89 1.68
N GLY A 193 15.92 8.15 2.67
CA GLY A 193 14.47 8.18 2.47
C GLY A 193 13.98 9.36 1.64
N GLY A 194 14.83 10.34 1.28
CA GLY A 194 14.43 11.56 0.59
C GLY A 194 13.96 12.66 1.54
N HIS A 195 12.97 13.45 1.14
CA HIS A 195 12.49 14.60 1.90
C HIS A 195 10.98 14.57 2.10
N LEU A 196 10.51 15.08 3.23
CA LEU A 196 9.11 15.07 3.62
C LEU A 196 8.68 16.46 4.11
N THR A 197 7.66 17.03 3.47
CA THR A 197 7.03 18.29 3.90
C THR A 197 5.54 18.08 4.14
N GLY A 198 5.03 18.56 5.29
CA GLY A 198 3.60 18.53 5.62
C GLY A 198 3.00 19.91 5.69
N TYR A 199 1.84 20.07 5.09
CA TYR A 199 1.07 21.31 5.06
C TYR A 199 -0.28 21.10 5.71
N LEU A 200 -0.63 21.97 6.66
CA LEU A 200 -1.91 21.93 7.37
C LEU A 200 -3.07 22.39 6.47
N VAL A 201 -4.11 21.58 6.41
CA VAL A 201 -5.36 21.88 5.71
C VAL A 201 -6.50 21.78 6.73
N ASP A 202 -6.80 22.89 7.41
CA ASP A 202 -7.80 23.00 8.48
C ASP A 202 -8.91 24.01 8.17
N GLY A 203 -8.76 24.78 7.09
CA GLY A 203 -9.74 25.77 6.65
C GLY A 203 -11.05 25.14 6.16
N ASN A 204 -12.20 25.66 6.56
CA ASN A 204 -13.51 25.14 6.16
C ASN A 204 -13.70 25.17 4.64
N GLU A 205 -13.23 26.22 3.95
CA GLU A 205 -13.33 26.34 2.50
C GLU A 205 -12.61 25.19 1.79
N ASP A 206 -11.44 24.79 2.28
CA ASP A 206 -10.68 23.68 1.71
C ASP A 206 -11.34 22.33 1.98
N LYS A 207 -11.84 22.15 3.19
CA LYS A 207 -12.63 20.95 3.55
C LYS A 207 -13.87 20.81 2.69
N ASP A 208 -14.58 21.89 2.41
CA ASP A 208 -15.76 21.91 1.53
C ASP A 208 -15.36 21.57 0.07
N LYS A 209 -14.25 22.11 -0.44
CA LYS A 209 -13.74 21.77 -1.78
C LYS A 209 -13.37 20.29 -1.87
N ILE A 210 -12.66 19.76 -0.89
CA ILE A 210 -12.31 18.35 -0.80
C ILE A 210 -13.58 17.48 -0.80
N ALA A 211 -14.54 17.80 0.08
CA ALA A 211 -15.79 17.07 0.20
C ALA A 211 -16.58 17.05 -1.12
N ASN A 212 -16.69 18.21 -1.78
CA ASN A 212 -17.42 18.32 -3.05
C ASN A 212 -16.72 17.57 -4.19
N ALA A 213 -15.40 17.62 -4.26
CA ALA A 213 -14.62 16.89 -5.27
C ALA A 213 -14.77 15.36 -5.07
N PHE A 214 -14.66 14.86 -3.84
CA PHE A 214 -14.93 13.46 -3.53
C PHE A 214 -16.38 13.06 -3.80
N LYS A 215 -17.34 13.96 -3.50
CA LYS A 215 -18.74 13.71 -3.81
C LYS A 215 -18.96 13.52 -5.31
N ALA A 216 -18.31 14.31 -6.15
CA ALA A 216 -18.38 14.16 -7.60
C ALA A 216 -17.84 12.81 -8.07
N LEU A 217 -16.71 12.34 -7.51
CA LEU A 217 -16.19 10.99 -7.78
C LEU A 217 -17.17 9.91 -7.31
N TYR A 218 -17.71 10.05 -6.10
CA TYR A 218 -18.66 9.09 -5.52
C TYR A 218 -19.94 8.98 -6.36
N ASP A 219 -20.52 10.10 -6.81
CA ASP A 219 -21.74 10.13 -7.60
C ASP A 219 -21.57 9.49 -8.99
N ALA A 220 -20.33 9.40 -9.48
CA ALA A 220 -20.00 8.72 -10.74
C ALA A 220 -19.83 7.20 -10.60
N LEU A 221 -19.81 6.64 -9.37
CA LEU A 221 -19.63 5.21 -9.13
C LEU A 221 -20.92 4.43 -9.44
N ASP A 222 -20.76 3.16 -9.84
CA ASP A 222 -21.87 2.21 -9.86
C ASP A 222 -22.35 1.93 -8.41
N PRO A 223 -23.59 2.31 -8.03
CA PRO A 223 -24.08 2.09 -6.67
C PRO A 223 -24.20 0.61 -6.27
N LYS A 224 -24.21 -0.31 -7.24
CA LYS A 224 -24.24 -1.76 -6.97
C LYS A 224 -22.87 -2.36 -6.71
N ASN A 225 -21.81 -1.68 -7.16
CA ASN A 225 -20.43 -2.12 -6.99
C ASN A 225 -19.48 -0.91 -6.82
N PRO A 226 -19.71 -0.06 -5.79
CA PRO A 226 -18.94 1.14 -5.61
C PRO A 226 -17.47 0.81 -5.24
N LEU A 227 -16.50 1.54 -5.81
CA LEU A 227 -15.09 1.48 -5.46
C LEU A 227 -14.50 2.88 -5.54
N LEU A 228 -14.38 3.54 -4.40
CA LEU A 228 -13.80 4.89 -4.32
C LEU A 228 -12.34 4.84 -3.90
N PHE A 229 -11.99 3.88 -3.02
CA PHE A 229 -10.66 3.76 -2.44
C PHE A 229 -10.11 2.33 -2.63
N ALA A 230 -8.90 2.24 -3.16
CA ALA A 230 -8.17 1.00 -3.32
C ALA A 230 -6.87 1.06 -2.50
N MET A 231 -6.51 -0.01 -1.81
CA MET A 231 -5.27 -0.04 -1.06
C MET A 231 -4.07 0.10 -2.00
N GLY A 232 -3.15 1.03 -1.72
CA GLY A 232 -1.87 1.13 -2.42
C GLY A 232 -0.79 0.31 -1.74
N ASP A 233 -0.69 0.47 -0.41
CA ASP A 233 0.22 -0.29 0.46
C ASP A 233 -0.37 -0.42 1.86
N GLY A 234 0.11 -1.37 2.66
CA GLY A 234 -0.37 -1.60 4.02
C GLY A 234 -1.68 -2.40 4.11
N ASN A 235 -1.98 -3.29 3.15
CA ASN A 235 -3.19 -4.14 3.15
C ASN A 235 -3.40 -4.88 4.48
N HIS A 236 -2.34 -5.49 5.05
CA HIS A 236 -2.44 -6.21 6.33
C HIS A 236 -2.65 -5.26 7.52
N SER A 237 -2.11 -4.05 7.47
CA SER A 237 -2.28 -3.05 8.54
C SER A 237 -3.71 -2.54 8.62
N LEU A 238 -4.35 -2.22 7.48
CA LEU A 238 -5.75 -1.80 7.47
C LEU A 238 -6.68 -2.97 7.84
N ALA A 239 -6.40 -4.19 7.38
CA ALA A 239 -7.14 -5.39 7.76
C ALA A 239 -7.03 -5.67 9.28
N THR A 240 -5.85 -5.42 9.88
CA THR A 240 -5.66 -5.53 11.33
C THR A 240 -6.47 -4.47 12.08
N ALA A 241 -6.45 -3.20 11.63
CA ALA A 241 -7.26 -2.14 12.21
C ALA A 241 -8.76 -2.50 12.16
N LYS A 242 -9.24 -2.99 11.01
CA LYS A 242 -10.62 -3.51 10.86
C LYS A 242 -10.92 -4.63 11.84
N SER A 243 -10.04 -5.62 11.96
CA SER A 243 -10.23 -6.74 12.89
C SER A 243 -10.28 -6.30 14.36
N CYS A 244 -9.46 -5.33 14.76
CA CYS A 244 -9.54 -4.73 16.11
C CYS A 244 -10.85 -3.98 16.33
N TRP A 245 -11.28 -3.20 15.33
CA TRP A 245 -12.56 -2.51 15.39
C TRP A 245 -13.75 -3.47 15.51
N GLU A 246 -13.75 -4.56 14.73
CA GLU A 246 -14.79 -5.59 14.79
C GLU A 246 -14.91 -6.24 16.21
N ASP A 247 -13.82 -6.31 16.96
CA ASP A 247 -13.90 -6.79 18.35
C ASP A 247 -14.41 -5.68 19.29
N ILE A 248 -13.86 -4.47 19.20
CA ILE A 248 -14.21 -3.35 20.08
C ILE A 248 -15.71 -3.03 19.97
N LYS A 249 -16.24 -2.98 18.76
CA LYS A 249 -17.63 -2.57 18.51
C LYS A 249 -18.69 -3.50 19.08
N LYS A 250 -18.33 -4.75 19.45
CA LYS A 250 -19.28 -5.72 20.05
C LYS A 250 -19.82 -5.25 21.40
N ASP A 251 -19.00 -4.50 22.13
CA ASP A 251 -19.32 -4.04 23.49
C ASP A 251 -19.84 -2.58 23.52
N LEU A 252 -20.03 -1.94 22.34
CA LEU A 252 -20.44 -0.57 22.21
C LEU A 252 -21.90 -0.44 21.77
N SER A 253 -22.60 0.55 22.29
CA SER A 253 -23.90 1.01 21.78
C SER A 253 -23.77 1.61 20.36
N GLU A 254 -24.89 1.71 19.63
CA GLU A 254 -24.89 2.29 18.27
C GLU A 254 -24.44 3.76 18.25
N GLU A 255 -24.68 4.51 19.33
CA GLU A 255 -24.22 5.89 19.44
C GLU A 255 -22.71 5.98 19.67
N GLU A 256 -22.16 5.15 20.57
CA GLU A 256 -20.72 5.06 20.82
C GLU A 256 -19.95 4.64 19.57
N LYS A 257 -20.48 3.67 18.79
CA LYS A 257 -19.88 3.21 17.52
C LYS A 257 -19.66 4.34 16.52
N LYS A 258 -20.57 5.33 16.46
CA LYS A 258 -20.48 6.40 15.46
C LYS A 258 -19.22 7.25 15.60
N ASN A 259 -18.80 7.52 16.85
CA ASN A 259 -17.74 8.46 17.16
C ASN A 259 -16.49 7.81 17.75
N HIS A 260 -16.51 6.48 17.95
CA HIS A 260 -15.38 5.78 18.55
C HIS A 260 -14.11 5.95 17.72
N PRO A 261 -12.97 6.37 18.30
CA PRO A 261 -11.76 6.64 17.53
C PRO A 261 -11.23 5.42 16.79
N ALA A 262 -11.34 4.19 17.36
CA ALA A 262 -10.91 2.96 16.71
C ALA A 262 -11.75 2.56 15.48
N ARG A 263 -12.92 3.18 15.23
CA ARG A 263 -13.71 3.01 14.01
C ARG A 263 -12.97 3.50 12.78
N PHE A 264 -12.05 4.42 12.95
CA PHE A 264 -11.32 5.04 11.86
C PHE A 264 -9.85 4.61 11.86
N ALA A 265 -9.22 4.66 10.70
CA ALA A 265 -7.79 4.45 10.54
C ALA A 265 -7.16 5.64 9.80
N LEU A 266 -6.06 6.19 10.34
CA LEU A 266 -5.31 7.25 9.67
C LEU A 266 -4.54 6.66 8.50
N VAL A 267 -4.67 7.24 7.31
CA VAL A 267 -4.04 6.80 6.08
C VAL A 267 -3.60 7.99 5.23
N GLU A 268 -2.69 7.77 4.29
CA GLU A 268 -2.37 8.71 3.23
C GLU A 268 -3.13 8.34 1.96
N LEU A 269 -3.97 9.25 1.46
CA LEU A 269 -4.61 9.13 0.15
C LEU A 269 -3.69 9.67 -0.92
N GLU A 270 -3.49 8.93 -2.00
CA GLU A 270 -2.72 9.35 -3.16
C GLU A 270 -3.53 9.19 -4.46
N ASN A 271 -3.41 10.15 -5.35
CA ASN A 271 -4.02 10.03 -6.67
C ASN A 271 -3.18 9.07 -7.52
N ILE A 272 -3.80 7.99 -8.04
CA ILE A 272 -3.09 7.03 -8.88
C ILE A 272 -2.42 7.69 -10.11
N PHE A 273 -2.95 8.83 -10.56
CA PHE A 273 -2.41 9.61 -11.68
C PHE A 273 -1.30 10.59 -11.29
N ASP A 274 -0.88 10.62 -10.02
CA ASP A 274 0.33 11.37 -9.64
C ASP A 274 1.55 10.81 -10.38
N SER A 275 2.39 11.70 -10.94
CA SER A 275 3.56 11.31 -11.72
C SER A 275 4.68 10.73 -10.86
N GLY A 276 4.73 11.09 -9.57
CA GLY A 276 5.68 10.55 -8.61
C GLY A 276 5.27 9.19 -8.06
N LEU A 277 4.08 8.70 -8.38
CA LEU A 277 3.63 7.36 -7.99
C LEU A 277 3.95 6.37 -9.11
N GLN A 278 4.94 5.53 -8.90
CA GLN A 278 5.35 4.53 -9.89
C GLN A 278 4.95 3.13 -9.45
N PHE A 279 4.34 2.39 -10.37
CA PHE A 279 4.00 0.99 -10.20
C PHE A 279 5.06 0.13 -10.88
N GLU A 280 5.76 -0.65 -10.10
CA GLU A 280 6.74 -1.59 -10.62
C GLU A 280 6.12 -2.99 -10.68
N PRO A 281 6.02 -3.61 -11.87
CA PRO A 281 5.54 -4.99 -11.97
C PRO A 281 6.51 -5.92 -11.24
N ILE A 282 5.96 -6.86 -10.49
CA ILE A 282 6.74 -7.93 -9.88
C ILE A 282 6.65 -9.12 -10.83
N HIS A 283 7.81 -9.57 -11.33
CA HIS A 283 7.92 -10.66 -12.30
C HIS A 283 7.95 -12.03 -11.61
N ARG A 284 8.01 -13.09 -12.38
CA ARG A 284 8.07 -14.47 -11.86
C ARG A 284 9.26 -15.21 -12.46
N VAL A 285 9.86 -16.07 -11.67
CA VAL A 285 10.76 -17.10 -12.18
C VAL A 285 10.22 -18.46 -11.74
N PHE A 286 10.01 -19.32 -12.71
CA PHE A 286 9.63 -20.69 -12.47
C PHE A 286 10.87 -21.58 -12.53
N PHE A 287 10.97 -22.51 -11.60
CA PHE A 287 12.07 -23.48 -11.50
C PHE A 287 11.53 -24.89 -11.72
N ASN A 288 12.35 -25.73 -12.34
CA ASN A 288 12.05 -27.16 -12.57
C ASN A 288 10.77 -27.39 -13.41
N ILE A 289 10.51 -26.52 -14.37
CA ILE A 289 9.41 -26.64 -15.33
C ILE A 289 9.90 -26.27 -16.73
N ASP A 290 9.51 -27.03 -17.73
CA ASP A 290 9.76 -26.71 -19.14
C ASP A 290 8.58 -25.89 -19.75
N ASP A 291 8.84 -25.26 -20.90
CA ASP A 291 7.87 -24.41 -21.58
C ASP A 291 6.65 -25.18 -22.12
N ASN A 292 6.78 -26.46 -22.50
CA ASN A 292 5.64 -27.27 -22.92
C ASN A 292 4.70 -27.58 -21.74
N SER A 293 5.28 -27.84 -20.57
CA SER A 293 4.51 -28.02 -19.34
C SER A 293 3.81 -26.72 -18.93
N PHE A 294 4.50 -25.58 -19.05
CA PHE A 294 3.92 -24.25 -18.82
C PHE A 294 2.76 -23.97 -19.80
N ASP A 295 2.98 -24.17 -21.12
CA ASP A 295 1.96 -23.97 -22.17
C ASP A 295 0.74 -24.88 -21.94
N SER A 296 0.96 -26.13 -21.49
CA SER A 296 -0.11 -27.07 -21.16
C SER A 296 -0.95 -26.58 -19.97
N LEU A 297 -0.33 -26.06 -18.92
CA LEU A 297 -1.03 -25.48 -17.77
C LEU A 297 -1.76 -24.20 -18.14
N LEU A 298 -1.15 -23.32 -18.95
CA LEU A 298 -1.79 -22.08 -19.41
C LEU A 298 -3.03 -22.35 -20.24
N SER A 299 -3.00 -23.41 -21.09
CA SER A 299 -4.13 -23.81 -21.93
C SER A 299 -5.37 -24.22 -21.14
N LEU A 300 -5.25 -24.53 -19.85
CA LEU A 300 -6.40 -24.81 -18.99
C LEU A 300 -7.23 -23.56 -18.70
N TYR A 301 -6.63 -22.36 -18.76
CA TYR A 301 -7.22 -21.10 -18.32
C TYR A 301 -7.34 -20.04 -19.41
N ALA A 302 -6.63 -20.25 -20.55
CA ALA A 302 -6.57 -19.23 -21.60
C ALA A 302 -6.37 -19.84 -22.99
N THR A 303 -6.91 -19.17 -24.00
CA THR A 303 -6.48 -19.31 -25.38
C THR A 303 -5.42 -18.24 -25.66
N PHE A 304 -4.30 -18.64 -26.23
CA PHE A 304 -3.17 -17.74 -26.44
C PHE A 304 -2.39 -18.05 -27.71
N THR A 305 -1.63 -17.05 -28.16
CA THR A 305 -0.60 -17.21 -29.18
C THR A 305 0.78 -17.00 -28.54
N LYS A 306 1.80 -17.66 -29.09
CA LYS A 306 3.21 -17.59 -28.67
C LYS A 306 4.06 -17.19 -29.86
N GLU A 307 4.76 -16.07 -29.73
CA GLU A 307 5.65 -15.54 -30.77
C GLU A 307 7.08 -15.46 -30.23
N GLU A 308 8.06 -16.03 -30.96
CA GLU A 308 9.49 -15.82 -30.66
C GLU A 308 9.92 -14.45 -31.20
N VAL A 309 10.57 -13.64 -30.37
CA VAL A 309 11.06 -12.30 -30.74
C VAL A 309 12.58 -12.24 -30.64
N ALA A 310 13.20 -11.35 -31.44
CA ALA A 310 14.65 -11.35 -31.59
C ALA A 310 15.39 -10.78 -30.37
N THR A 311 14.77 -9.82 -29.66
CA THR A 311 15.44 -9.09 -28.58
C THR A 311 14.54 -8.88 -27.38
N ARG A 312 15.19 -8.61 -26.23
CA ARG A 312 14.53 -8.14 -25.01
C ARG A 312 13.66 -6.90 -25.25
N ASP A 313 14.20 -5.89 -25.90
CA ASP A 313 13.52 -4.61 -26.14
C ASP A 313 12.25 -4.82 -26.96
N GLU A 314 12.27 -5.72 -27.93
CA GLU A 314 11.09 -6.09 -28.71
C GLU A 314 10.03 -6.76 -27.82
N MET A 315 10.44 -7.67 -26.94
CA MET A 315 9.56 -8.32 -25.98
C MET A 315 8.91 -7.30 -25.05
N GLU A 316 9.71 -6.45 -24.38
CA GLU A 316 9.21 -5.43 -23.46
C GLU A 316 8.25 -4.45 -24.16
N LYS A 317 8.56 -4.03 -25.38
CA LYS A 317 7.68 -3.17 -26.16
C LYS A 317 6.35 -3.84 -26.48
N LYS A 318 6.35 -5.11 -26.87
CA LYS A 318 5.13 -5.84 -27.25
C LYS A 318 4.24 -6.12 -26.04
N ILE A 319 4.82 -6.52 -24.91
CA ILE A 319 4.01 -6.81 -23.71
C ILE A 319 3.32 -5.58 -23.14
N ASN A 320 3.83 -4.39 -23.40
CA ASN A 320 3.26 -3.11 -22.95
C ASN A 320 2.27 -2.49 -23.96
N THR A 321 1.82 -3.26 -24.95
CA THR A 321 0.74 -2.86 -25.86
C THR A 321 -0.65 -3.15 -25.26
N PRO A 322 -1.72 -2.50 -25.75
CA PRO A 322 -3.07 -2.81 -25.30
C PRO A 322 -3.43 -4.28 -25.50
N GLY A 323 -3.98 -4.91 -24.47
CA GLY A 323 -4.31 -6.33 -24.45
C GLY A 323 -3.73 -7.04 -23.24
N GLN A 324 -3.83 -8.35 -23.21
CA GLN A 324 -3.24 -9.17 -22.16
C GLN A 324 -2.01 -9.90 -22.74
N HIS A 325 -0.84 -9.38 -22.41
CA HIS A 325 0.43 -9.89 -22.89
C HIS A 325 1.38 -10.17 -21.72
N PHE A 326 2.32 -11.08 -21.90
CA PHE A 326 3.47 -11.26 -21.01
C PHE A 326 4.66 -11.85 -21.79
N GLY A 327 5.87 -11.59 -21.30
CA GLY A 327 7.10 -12.14 -21.85
C GLY A 327 7.48 -13.45 -21.17
N LEU A 328 8.07 -14.37 -21.93
CA LEU A 328 8.70 -15.56 -21.39
C LEU A 328 10.15 -15.61 -21.87
N VAL A 329 11.07 -15.87 -20.95
CA VAL A 329 12.51 -16.02 -21.20
C VAL A 329 12.90 -17.47 -20.92
N LYS A 330 13.54 -18.12 -21.91
CA LYS A 330 14.07 -19.48 -21.79
C LYS A 330 15.44 -19.58 -22.46
N GLY A 331 16.49 -19.80 -21.71
CA GLY A 331 17.85 -19.73 -22.27
C GLY A 331 18.07 -18.35 -22.91
N GLU A 332 18.60 -18.33 -24.13
CA GLU A 332 18.83 -17.07 -24.86
C GLU A 332 17.62 -16.59 -25.70
N LYS A 333 16.46 -17.23 -25.55
CA LYS A 333 15.26 -16.94 -26.34
C LYS A 333 14.25 -16.13 -25.56
N PHE A 334 13.59 -15.21 -26.28
CA PHE A 334 12.51 -14.37 -25.80
C PHE A 334 11.22 -14.69 -26.56
N TYR A 335 10.13 -14.81 -25.81
CA TYR A 335 8.80 -15.04 -26.37
C TYR A 335 7.82 -14.04 -25.84
N VAL A 336 6.86 -13.65 -26.67
CA VAL A 336 5.68 -12.89 -26.28
C VAL A 336 4.47 -13.80 -26.33
N TYR A 337 3.76 -13.88 -25.23
CA TYR A 337 2.47 -14.54 -25.14
C TYR A 337 1.36 -13.50 -25.21
N THR A 338 0.40 -13.72 -26.07
CA THR A 338 -0.81 -12.92 -26.19
C THR A 338 -2.01 -13.77 -25.81
N VAL A 339 -2.69 -13.38 -24.73
CA VAL A 339 -3.90 -14.05 -24.27
C VAL A 339 -5.09 -13.48 -25.04
N GLU A 340 -5.68 -14.29 -25.93
CA GLU A 340 -6.83 -13.91 -26.74
C GLU A 340 -8.14 -14.00 -25.95
N LYS A 341 -8.24 -15.03 -25.11
CA LYS A 341 -9.36 -15.27 -24.20
C LYS A 341 -8.86 -15.95 -22.94
N GLY A 342 -9.12 -15.34 -21.79
CA GLY A 342 -8.68 -15.83 -20.47
C GLY A 342 -9.76 -15.67 -19.42
N GLU A 343 -9.60 -16.38 -18.31
CA GLU A 343 -10.49 -16.27 -17.14
C GLU A 343 -10.30 -14.98 -16.36
N LYS A 344 -9.14 -14.32 -16.54
CA LYS A 344 -8.74 -13.09 -15.85
C LYS A 344 -8.55 -11.95 -16.83
N ALA A 345 -8.78 -10.71 -16.34
CA ALA A 345 -8.62 -9.50 -17.14
C ALA A 345 -7.16 -9.12 -17.38
N ILE A 346 -6.25 -9.51 -16.46
CA ILE A 346 -4.83 -9.11 -16.49
C ILE A 346 -3.89 -10.32 -16.55
N ALA A 347 -2.72 -10.13 -17.18
CA ALA A 347 -1.70 -11.17 -17.32
C ALA A 347 -1.25 -11.77 -15.98
N ALA A 348 -1.02 -10.93 -14.96
CA ALA A 348 -0.67 -11.40 -13.62
C ALA A 348 -1.73 -12.33 -13.02
N GLY A 349 -3.01 -12.08 -13.29
CA GLY A 349 -4.12 -12.95 -12.88
C GLY A 349 -4.11 -14.31 -13.57
N THR A 350 -3.91 -14.30 -14.88
CA THR A 350 -3.80 -15.54 -15.66
C THR A 350 -2.58 -16.38 -15.25
N ILE A 351 -1.43 -15.74 -15.07
CA ILE A 351 -0.21 -16.41 -14.58
C ILE A 351 -0.40 -16.96 -13.17
N GLN A 352 -1.16 -16.28 -12.28
CA GLN A 352 -1.43 -16.79 -10.95
C GLN A 352 -2.25 -18.09 -10.96
N LEU A 353 -3.19 -18.26 -11.89
CA LEU A 353 -3.91 -19.52 -12.04
C LEU A 353 -2.96 -20.66 -12.44
N VAL A 354 -2.00 -20.39 -13.33
CA VAL A 354 -0.94 -21.36 -13.70
C VAL A 354 -0.09 -21.71 -12.49
N ILE A 355 0.34 -20.72 -11.71
CA ILE A 355 1.13 -20.92 -10.48
C ILE A 355 0.38 -21.80 -9.49
N ASP A 356 -0.88 -21.47 -9.20
CA ASP A 356 -1.69 -22.19 -8.23
C ASP A 356 -1.83 -23.67 -8.65
N LYS A 357 -2.09 -23.92 -9.93
CA LYS A 357 -2.20 -25.28 -10.49
C LYS A 357 -0.87 -26.04 -10.46
N MET A 358 0.22 -25.39 -10.83
CA MET A 358 1.57 -25.97 -10.79
C MET A 358 1.94 -26.41 -9.37
N LEU A 359 1.68 -25.55 -8.37
CA LEU A 359 1.97 -25.84 -6.97
C LEU A 359 1.06 -26.96 -6.41
N GLU A 360 -0.23 -26.98 -6.80
CA GLU A 360 -1.16 -28.06 -6.46
C GLU A 360 -0.65 -29.42 -6.98
N GLU A 361 -0.16 -29.45 -8.21
CA GLU A 361 0.36 -30.65 -8.87
C GLU A 361 1.81 -30.98 -8.49
N LYS A 362 2.48 -30.11 -7.69
CA LYS A 362 3.90 -30.23 -7.30
C LYS A 362 4.86 -30.37 -8.51
N LYS A 363 4.57 -29.61 -9.58
CA LYS A 363 5.31 -29.66 -10.85
C LYS A 363 6.40 -28.61 -11.00
N GLY A 364 6.75 -27.88 -9.97
CA GLY A 364 7.77 -26.84 -10.01
C GLY A 364 7.71 -25.93 -8.79
N GLU A 365 8.55 -24.92 -8.83
CA GLU A 365 8.64 -23.87 -7.81
C GLU A 365 8.55 -22.51 -8.49
N VAL A 366 8.19 -21.46 -7.75
CA VAL A 366 8.11 -20.09 -8.25
C VAL A 366 8.70 -19.12 -7.26
N ASP A 367 9.45 -18.14 -7.78
CA ASP A 367 9.85 -16.95 -7.02
C ASP A 367 9.33 -15.67 -7.70
N TYR A 368 9.23 -14.61 -6.90
CA TYR A 368 8.69 -13.31 -7.26
C TYR A 368 9.82 -12.29 -7.28
N ILE A 369 10.14 -11.78 -8.46
CA ILE A 369 11.35 -11.02 -8.72
C ILE A 369 11.04 -9.57 -9.04
N HIS A 370 11.71 -8.65 -8.36
CA HIS A 370 11.74 -7.24 -8.73
C HIS A 370 12.80 -7.00 -9.80
N GLY A 371 12.41 -6.31 -10.87
CA GLY A 371 13.28 -5.92 -11.97
C GLY A 371 13.39 -6.96 -13.09
N VAL A 372 13.29 -6.46 -14.31
CA VAL A 372 13.35 -7.26 -15.53
C VAL A 372 14.72 -7.91 -15.72
N ASP A 373 15.82 -7.18 -15.43
CA ASP A 373 17.19 -7.67 -15.59
C ASP A 373 17.44 -8.96 -14.82
N VAL A 374 17.09 -8.96 -13.55
CA VAL A 374 17.25 -10.12 -12.66
C VAL A 374 16.36 -11.28 -13.11
N THR A 375 15.13 -10.97 -13.53
CA THR A 375 14.20 -11.99 -14.04
C THR A 375 14.76 -12.68 -15.31
N ILE A 376 15.32 -11.92 -16.22
CA ILE A 376 15.94 -12.43 -17.44
C ILE A 376 17.19 -13.25 -17.09
N GLU A 377 18.06 -12.74 -16.22
CA GLU A 377 19.29 -13.44 -15.82
C GLU A 377 18.99 -14.83 -15.22
N ILE A 378 18.00 -14.89 -14.30
CA ILE A 378 17.63 -16.17 -13.67
C ILE A 378 16.86 -17.07 -14.65
N GLY A 379 15.98 -16.49 -15.49
CA GLY A 379 15.19 -17.23 -16.50
C GLY A 379 16.04 -17.87 -17.61
N LYS A 380 17.23 -17.32 -17.89
CA LYS A 380 18.20 -17.89 -18.84
C LYS A 380 18.86 -19.17 -18.36
N ARG A 381 18.87 -19.43 -17.05
CA ARG A 381 19.52 -20.62 -16.49
C ARG A 381 18.75 -21.87 -16.86
N GLU A 382 19.47 -22.98 -17.04
CA GLU A 382 18.88 -24.28 -17.39
C GLU A 382 17.84 -24.71 -16.35
N GLY A 383 16.70 -25.21 -16.82
CA GLY A 383 15.57 -25.62 -15.95
C GLY A 383 14.69 -24.48 -15.44
N ASN A 384 14.96 -23.23 -15.83
CA ASN A 384 14.18 -22.08 -15.41
C ASN A 384 13.38 -21.47 -16.57
N LEU A 385 12.29 -20.77 -16.20
CA LEU A 385 11.56 -19.89 -17.10
C LEU A 385 11.37 -18.53 -16.41
N GLY A 386 11.80 -17.43 -17.05
CA GLY A 386 11.51 -16.08 -16.61
C GLY A 386 10.20 -15.59 -17.21
N ILE A 387 9.26 -15.12 -16.38
CA ILE A 387 8.03 -14.49 -16.83
C ILE A 387 8.10 -12.99 -16.55
N VAL A 388 8.13 -12.20 -17.61
CA VAL A 388 8.14 -10.74 -17.56
C VAL A 388 6.72 -10.25 -17.72
N LEU A 389 6.21 -9.58 -16.70
CA LEU A 389 4.85 -9.00 -16.71
C LEU A 389 4.89 -7.57 -17.23
N PRO A 390 3.80 -7.10 -17.89
CA PRO A 390 3.68 -5.73 -18.37
C PRO A 390 3.56 -4.74 -17.20
N ASP A 391 3.78 -3.47 -17.49
CA ASP A 391 3.52 -2.38 -16.57
C ASP A 391 2.05 -2.35 -16.13
N VAL A 392 1.81 -1.94 -14.89
CA VAL A 392 0.45 -1.82 -14.37
C VAL A 392 -0.21 -0.55 -14.90
N SER A 393 -1.29 -0.70 -15.64
CA SER A 393 -2.04 0.41 -16.20
C SER A 393 -2.78 1.20 -15.13
N LYS A 394 -2.38 2.44 -14.89
CA LYS A 394 -3.09 3.36 -13.98
C LYS A 394 -4.52 3.64 -14.43
N ASP A 395 -4.75 3.75 -15.74
CA ASP A 395 -6.08 3.99 -16.32
C ASP A 395 -7.06 2.83 -16.09
N ASN A 396 -6.57 1.60 -16.09
CA ASN A 396 -7.39 0.39 -15.96
C ASN A 396 -7.45 -0.17 -14.54
N PHE A 397 -6.62 0.31 -13.63
CA PHE A 397 -6.43 -0.26 -12.30
C PHE A 397 -7.76 -0.50 -11.55
N PHE A 398 -8.57 0.54 -11.40
CA PHE A 398 -9.87 0.43 -10.71
C PHE A 398 -10.88 -0.42 -11.49
N SER A 399 -10.90 -0.31 -12.83
CA SER A 399 -11.81 -1.12 -13.66
C SER A 399 -11.46 -2.60 -13.64
N ASP A 400 -10.17 -2.94 -13.55
CA ASP A 400 -9.73 -4.33 -13.44
C ASP A 400 -10.11 -4.92 -12.07
N MET A 401 -9.97 -4.14 -10.98
CA MET A 401 -10.47 -4.54 -9.67
C MET A 401 -12.00 -4.75 -9.63
N LEU A 402 -12.74 -3.95 -10.37
CA LEU A 402 -14.21 -4.12 -10.47
C LEU A 402 -14.61 -5.39 -11.23
N LYS A 403 -13.79 -5.85 -12.18
CA LYS A 403 -14.00 -7.07 -12.98
C LYS A 403 -13.54 -8.34 -12.25
N ASP A 404 -12.30 -8.35 -11.77
CA ASP A 404 -11.61 -9.54 -11.28
C ASP A 404 -11.55 -9.65 -9.76
N GLY A 405 -11.93 -8.57 -9.05
CA GLY A 405 -11.69 -8.43 -7.60
C GLY A 405 -10.26 -8.00 -7.29
N ALA A 406 -9.76 -8.39 -6.12
CA ALA A 406 -8.39 -8.08 -5.72
C ALA A 406 -7.37 -8.72 -6.68
N TYR A 407 -6.29 -7.99 -6.94
CA TYR A 407 -5.14 -8.49 -7.69
C TYR A 407 -4.50 -9.71 -7.00
N PRO A 408 -3.85 -10.60 -7.74
CA PRO A 408 -2.95 -11.57 -7.15
C PRO A 408 -1.88 -10.88 -6.31
N ARG A 409 -1.46 -11.53 -5.24
CA ARG A 409 -0.38 -11.00 -4.42
C ARG A 409 0.90 -10.82 -5.23
N LYS A 410 1.67 -9.80 -4.86
CA LYS A 410 2.90 -9.46 -5.55
C LYS A 410 2.70 -9.21 -7.05
N THR A 411 1.61 -8.57 -7.43
CA THR A 411 1.42 -8.12 -8.83
C THR A 411 2.29 -6.90 -9.12
N PHE A 412 2.39 -5.99 -8.18
CA PHE A 412 3.19 -4.77 -8.29
C PHE A 412 3.74 -4.33 -6.92
N SER A 413 4.71 -3.44 -6.96
CA SER A 413 5.17 -2.63 -5.83
C SER A 413 5.01 -1.15 -6.17
N ILE A 414 4.74 -0.32 -5.17
CA ILE A 414 4.74 1.13 -5.32
C ILE A 414 6.04 1.64 -4.70
N GLY A 415 7.00 2.03 -5.53
CA GLY A 415 8.32 2.51 -5.15
C GLY A 415 9.21 1.46 -4.47
N HIS A 416 10.46 1.83 -4.20
CA HIS A 416 11.45 1.01 -3.50
C HIS A 416 11.24 1.00 -1.98
N ALA A 417 11.97 0.14 -1.24
CA ALA A 417 11.81 -0.01 0.20
C ALA A 417 12.07 1.31 0.98
N ASN A 418 13.07 2.10 0.57
CA ASN A 418 13.37 3.42 1.15
C ASN A 418 12.35 4.51 0.77
N GLU A 419 11.51 4.27 -0.25
CA GLU A 419 10.46 5.18 -0.70
C GLU A 419 9.11 4.89 -0.05
N LYS A 420 8.99 3.83 0.73
CA LYS A 420 7.78 3.50 1.49
C LYS A 420 7.46 4.59 2.52
N ARG A 421 6.24 4.57 3.03
CA ARG A 421 5.79 5.54 4.02
C ARG A 421 6.71 5.56 5.24
N TYR A 422 7.06 6.76 5.68
CA TYR A 422 7.70 7.01 6.98
C TYR A 422 6.65 7.45 7.99
N TYR A 423 6.80 7.01 9.23
CA TYR A 423 5.89 7.39 10.32
C TYR A 423 6.19 8.83 10.77
N MET A 424 5.33 9.77 10.45
CA MET A 424 5.42 11.16 10.90
C MET A 424 4.23 11.51 11.80
N GLU A 425 3.04 11.25 11.33
CA GLU A 425 1.79 11.54 12.02
C GLU A 425 1.40 10.39 12.96
N ALA A 426 0.64 10.74 13.99
CA ALA A 426 -0.03 9.77 14.85
C ALA A 426 -1.48 10.22 15.10
N ARG A 427 -2.32 9.32 15.61
CA ARG A 427 -3.70 9.60 15.99
C ARG A 427 -4.11 8.76 17.20
N ARG A 428 -4.89 9.30 18.10
CA ARG A 428 -5.50 8.52 19.19
C ARG A 428 -6.51 7.52 18.63
N ILE A 429 -6.50 6.31 19.18
CA ILE A 429 -7.45 5.24 18.84
C ILE A 429 -8.19 4.72 20.08
N LYS A 430 -7.83 5.24 21.25
CA LYS A 430 -8.53 5.07 22.55
C LYS A 430 -8.81 6.42 23.18
#